data_c39ec1d96da637ae7c9343f704e0a2ae
#
_entry.id   c39ec1d96da637ae7c9343f704e0a2ae
#
_cell.length_a   1.000
_cell.length_b   1.000
_cell.length_c   1.000
_cell.angle_alpha   90.00
_cell.angle_beta   90.00
_cell.angle_gamma   90.00
#
_symmetry.space_group_name_H-M   'P 1'
#
loop_
_entity.id
_entity.type
_entity.pdbx_description
1 polymer ?
#
loop_
_entity_poly.entity_id
_entity_poly.type
_entity_poly.pdbx_seq_one_letter_code
_entity_poly.pdbx_strand_id
1 'polypeptide(L)'
;MRSALGGMVFARGLTMESPKTFGIIPVSCFYKSGRATGLGKAFSRFWSAWASFGLPPRRQVGLEVKGRRTGRPHTLALVIAGYEGEDYLVSMLGEGEWVKNVRARGEADIISGRRRKVKLEEVPIERRAPIIKEYIRLAPGGRPHIGLGTTSTLADCQRVAPNHPVFRILYQNGPTRSH
;
A
#
# COMPACT_ATOMS: atom_id res chain seq x y z
N MET A 1 71.02 6.96 21.81
CA MET A 1 70.92 5.48 21.69
C MET A 1 69.49 5.08 22.05
N ARG A 2 68.83 4.45 21.06
CA ARG A 2 67.69 3.48 21.19
C ARG A 2 66.43 3.96 21.90
N SER A 3 65.25 3.69 21.53
CA SER A 3 64.64 2.94 20.39
C SER A 3 63.13 3.11 20.51
N ALA A 4 62.53 3.16 19.38
CA ALA A 4 61.07 3.18 19.15
C ALA A 4 60.33 1.98 19.76
N LEU A 5 59.03 2.17 20.00
CA LEU A 5 57.92 1.20 19.90
C LEU A 5 56.66 2.02 20.23
N GLY A 6 55.76 2.35 19.35
CA GLY A 6 55.00 1.46 18.52
C GLY A 6 53.78 0.98 19.31
N GLY A 7 52.83 1.89 19.67
CA GLY A 7 51.56 1.53 20.29
C GLY A 7 50.44 1.76 19.28
N MET A 8 50.03 0.68 18.63
CA MET A 8 48.91 0.60 17.72
C MET A 8 47.59 0.71 18.49
N VAL A 9 46.93 1.85 18.37
CA VAL A 9 45.59 2.05 18.96
C VAL A 9 44.58 1.32 18.08
N PHE A 10 44.07 0.20 18.62
CA PHE A 10 42.95 -0.52 18.08
C PHE A 10 41.72 0.40 18.06
N ALA A 11 41.25 0.76 16.89
CA ALA A 11 39.97 1.38 16.69
C ALA A 11 38.87 0.39 17.12
N ARG A 12 38.19 0.74 18.20
CA ARG A 12 36.96 0.06 18.65
C ARG A 12 35.93 0.14 17.54
N GLY A 13 35.52 -1.04 17.07
CA GLY A 13 34.43 -1.17 16.11
C GLY A 13 33.16 -0.50 16.59
N LEU A 14 32.67 0.40 15.77
CA LEU A 14 31.29 0.86 15.83
C LEU A 14 30.39 -0.33 15.51
N THR A 15 29.78 -0.89 16.54
CA THR A 15 28.62 -1.75 16.39
C THR A 15 27.52 -0.91 15.76
N MET A 16 27.24 -1.14 14.47
CA MET A 16 26.03 -0.66 13.82
C MET A 16 24.84 -1.29 14.55
N GLU A 17 24.23 -0.53 15.46
CA GLU A 17 22.89 -0.85 15.95
C GLU A 17 21.95 -0.83 14.74
N SER A 18 21.38 -1.99 14.47
CA SER A 18 20.31 -2.16 13.49
C SER A 18 19.18 -1.19 13.80
N PRO A 19 18.66 -0.44 12.82
CA PRO A 19 17.53 0.44 13.05
C PRO A 19 16.34 -0.39 13.51
N LYS A 20 15.81 -0.04 14.68
CA LYS A 20 14.60 -0.63 15.27
C LYS A 20 13.49 -0.63 14.24
N THR A 21 12.99 -1.80 13.95
CA THR A 21 11.93 -2.16 13.02
C THR A 21 10.68 -1.31 13.24
N PHE A 22 10.52 -0.26 12.48
CA PHE A 22 9.26 0.49 12.39
C PHE A 22 8.33 -0.28 11.45
N GLY A 23 7.29 -0.90 12.02
CA GLY A 23 6.02 -1.29 11.39
C GLY A 23 6.01 -1.78 9.94
N ILE A 24 7.03 -2.47 9.48
CA ILE A 24 7.09 -3.08 8.15
C ILE A 24 6.36 -4.41 8.25
N ILE A 25 5.41 -4.65 7.36
CA ILE A 25 4.74 -5.95 7.20
C ILE A 25 5.85 -7.00 7.11
N PRO A 26 5.91 -8.00 8.00
CA PRO A 26 6.98 -8.98 7.95
C PRO A 26 6.96 -9.71 6.61
N VAL A 27 8.10 -9.68 5.92
CA VAL A 27 8.30 -10.28 4.59
C VAL A 27 7.95 -11.77 4.58
N SER A 28 7.95 -12.42 5.76
CA SER A 28 7.53 -13.80 5.97
C SER A 28 6.08 -14.11 5.55
N CYS A 29 5.18 -13.12 5.47
CA CYS A 29 3.83 -13.32 4.93
C CYS A 29 3.80 -13.62 3.43
N PHE A 30 4.89 -13.33 2.70
CA PHE A 30 4.98 -13.49 1.24
C PHE A 30 5.82 -14.68 0.80
N TYR A 31 6.43 -15.40 1.75
CA TYR A 31 7.25 -16.58 1.49
C TYR A 31 6.59 -17.82 2.08
N LYS A 32 5.87 -18.56 1.25
CA LYS A 32 5.50 -19.93 1.56
C LYS A 32 6.53 -20.86 0.90
N SER A 33 7.27 -21.61 1.73
CA SER A 33 8.26 -22.63 1.31
C SER A 33 9.40 -22.16 0.38
N GLY A 34 10.16 -21.12 0.76
CA GLY A 34 11.52 -20.89 0.22
C GLY A 34 11.65 -20.51 -1.26
N ARG A 35 10.56 -20.42 -2.01
CA ARG A 35 10.54 -19.96 -3.41
C ARG A 35 9.69 -18.72 -3.56
N ALA A 36 10.33 -17.62 -3.95
CA ALA A 36 9.62 -16.41 -4.37
C ALA A 36 8.79 -16.75 -5.62
N THR A 37 7.47 -16.78 -5.47
CA THR A 37 6.56 -16.88 -6.61
C THR A 37 6.75 -15.64 -7.49
N GLY A 38 6.53 -15.73 -8.82
CA GLY A 38 6.67 -14.60 -9.74
C GLY A 38 5.90 -13.35 -9.30
N LEU A 39 4.78 -13.54 -8.57
CA LEU A 39 4.00 -12.51 -7.88
C LEU A 39 4.79 -11.83 -6.75
N GLY A 40 5.60 -12.56 -5.97
CA GLY A 40 6.43 -11.99 -4.91
C GLY A 40 7.52 -11.07 -5.46
N LYS A 41 8.10 -11.39 -6.63
CA LYS A 41 9.11 -10.55 -7.29
C LYS A 41 8.50 -9.27 -7.87
N ALA A 42 7.32 -9.36 -8.51
CA ALA A 42 6.60 -8.20 -9.00
C ALA A 42 6.14 -7.29 -7.85
N PHE A 43 5.66 -7.88 -6.76
CA PHE A 43 5.28 -7.18 -5.54
C PHE A 43 6.47 -6.49 -4.88
N SER A 44 7.62 -7.17 -4.74
CA SER A 44 8.84 -6.61 -4.16
C SER A 44 9.38 -5.44 -4.97
N ARG A 45 9.39 -5.52 -6.31
CA ARG A 45 9.82 -4.43 -7.19
C ARG A 45 8.88 -3.23 -7.13
N PHE A 46 7.57 -3.48 -7.11
CA PHE A 46 6.56 -2.44 -6.94
C PHE A 46 6.69 -1.77 -5.56
N TRP A 47 6.92 -2.55 -4.51
CA TRP A 47 7.10 -2.08 -3.14
C TRP A 47 8.38 -1.26 -2.97
N SER A 48 9.50 -1.69 -3.55
CA SER A 48 10.77 -0.96 -3.49
C SER A 48 10.69 0.37 -4.22
N ALA A 49 10.05 0.41 -5.39
CA ALA A 49 9.81 1.65 -6.11
C ALA A 49 8.87 2.58 -5.32
N TRP A 50 7.86 2.03 -4.64
CA TRP A 50 6.90 2.81 -3.88
C TRP A 50 7.46 3.33 -2.55
N ALA A 51 8.30 2.57 -1.85
CA ALA A 51 8.97 3.00 -0.64
C ALA A 51 9.88 4.22 -0.85
N SER A 52 10.39 4.39 -2.07
CA SER A 52 11.22 5.53 -2.46
C SER A 52 10.43 6.86 -2.53
N PHE A 53 9.11 6.83 -2.51
CA PHE A 53 8.25 8.03 -2.60
C PHE A 53 7.83 8.63 -1.25
N GLY A 54 8.39 8.16 -0.11
CA GLY A 54 8.21 8.80 1.20
C GLY A 54 6.80 8.76 1.78
N LEU A 55 6.00 7.77 1.40
CA LEU A 55 4.64 7.60 1.95
C LEU A 55 4.66 7.20 3.43
N PRO A 56 3.74 7.75 4.24
CA PRO A 56 3.61 7.33 5.63
C PRO A 56 3.32 5.82 5.70
N PRO A 57 4.11 5.03 6.44
CA PRO A 57 3.98 3.56 6.47
C PRO A 57 2.60 3.06 6.97
N ARG A 58 1.85 3.91 7.68
CA ARG A 58 0.53 3.56 8.23
C ARG A 58 -0.60 3.47 7.20
N ARG A 59 -0.43 4.06 6.00
CA ARG A 59 -1.47 4.06 4.95
C ARG A 59 -1.20 3.07 3.83
N GLN A 60 -0.05 2.41 3.85
CA GLN A 60 0.28 1.35 2.92
C GLN A 60 -0.21 0.01 3.46
N VAL A 61 -0.95 -0.73 2.65
CA VAL A 61 -1.52 -2.00 3.04
C VAL A 61 -1.37 -3.04 1.93
N GLY A 62 -1.34 -4.31 2.31
CA GLY A 62 -1.60 -5.41 1.40
C GLY A 62 -3.12 -5.61 1.30
N LEU A 63 -3.65 -5.69 0.09
CA LEU A 63 -5.00 -6.18 -0.17
C LEU A 63 -4.89 -7.61 -0.70
N GLU A 64 -5.49 -8.56 0.00
CA GLU A 64 -5.64 -9.92 -0.50
C GLU A 64 -7.09 -10.15 -0.90
N VAL A 65 -7.29 -10.47 -2.18
CA VAL A 65 -8.60 -10.77 -2.74
C VAL A 65 -8.58 -12.12 -3.45
N LYS A 66 -9.63 -12.92 -3.29
CA LYS A 66 -9.76 -14.20 -3.98
C LYS A 66 -10.09 -13.98 -5.45
N GLY A 67 -9.36 -14.65 -6.34
CA GLY A 67 -9.63 -14.62 -7.78
C GLY A 67 -11.03 -15.12 -8.09
N ARG A 68 -11.77 -14.39 -8.93
CA ARG A 68 -13.16 -14.72 -9.30
C ARG A 68 -13.30 -16.07 -10.05
N ARG A 69 -12.26 -16.46 -10.79
CA ARG A 69 -12.25 -17.71 -11.59
C ARG A 69 -11.66 -18.90 -10.84
N THR A 70 -10.55 -18.68 -10.13
CA THR A 70 -9.75 -19.77 -9.54
C THR A 70 -9.92 -19.92 -8.03
N GLY A 71 -10.52 -18.92 -7.36
CA GLY A 71 -10.58 -18.86 -5.90
C GLY A 71 -9.22 -18.65 -5.22
N ARG A 72 -8.11 -18.63 -5.96
CA ARG A 72 -6.76 -18.45 -5.39
C ARG A 72 -6.60 -17.03 -4.87
N PRO A 73 -5.96 -16.85 -3.70
CA PRO A 73 -5.69 -15.51 -3.17
C PRO A 73 -4.64 -14.79 -4.02
N HIS A 74 -4.91 -13.52 -4.28
CA HIS A 74 -4.00 -12.58 -4.93
C HIS A 74 -3.77 -11.40 -3.99
N THR A 75 -2.51 -11.12 -3.70
CA THR A 75 -2.13 -10.00 -2.81
C THR A 75 -1.45 -8.91 -3.63
N LEU A 76 -1.85 -7.68 -3.38
CA LEU A 76 -1.25 -6.49 -3.99
C LEU A 76 -1.11 -5.37 -2.95
N ALA A 77 -0.17 -4.45 -3.19
CA ALA A 77 0.02 -3.29 -2.35
C ALA A 77 -0.85 -2.13 -2.80
N LEU A 78 -1.53 -1.50 -1.86
CA LEU A 78 -2.37 -0.33 -2.10
C LEU A 78 -2.12 0.73 -1.03
N VAL A 79 -2.60 1.94 -1.31
CA VAL A 79 -2.63 3.05 -0.35
C VAL A 79 -4.09 3.31 0.04
N ILE A 80 -4.32 3.41 1.34
CA ILE A 80 -5.62 3.84 1.87
C ILE A 80 -5.68 5.37 1.82
N ALA A 81 -6.71 5.89 1.15
CA ALA A 81 -7.10 7.29 1.21
C ALA A 81 -8.16 7.45 2.31
N GLY A 82 -7.91 8.33 3.28
CA GLY A 82 -8.91 8.69 4.28
C GLY A 82 -9.65 9.93 3.81
N TYR A 83 -10.98 9.88 3.77
CA TYR A 83 -11.83 11.03 3.44
C TYR A 83 -13.10 11.00 4.28
N GLU A 84 -13.45 12.13 4.91
CA GLU A 84 -14.63 12.27 5.80
C GLU A 84 -14.73 11.16 6.89
N GLY A 85 -13.60 10.81 7.48
CA GLY A 85 -13.56 9.80 8.55
C GLY A 85 -13.62 8.35 8.08
N GLU A 86 -13.76 8.09 6.78
CA GLU A 86 -13.80 6.75 6.19
C GLU A 86 -12.53 6.43 5.39
N ASP A 87 -12.25 5.15 5.22
CA ASP A 87 -11.10 4.63 4.50
C ASP A 87 -11.52 4.13 3.11
N TYR A 88 -10.70 4.46 2.09
CA TYR A 88 -10.98 4.12 0.70
C TYR A 88 -9.76 3.53 -0.02
N LEU A 89 -10.01 2.68 -1.00
CA LEU A 89 -9.03 2.20 -1.97
C LEU A 89 -9.34 2.79 -3.35
N VAL A 90 -8.32 3.34 -4.02
CA VAL A 90 -8.44 3.90 -5.36
C VAL A 90 -7.68 3.05 -6.36
N SER A 91 -8.30 2.67 -7.46
CA SER A 91 -7.63 1.97 -8.54
C SER A 91 -6.96 2.95 -9.49
N MET A 92 -5.67 3.19 -9.27
CA MET A 92 -4.88 4.10 -10.12
C MET A 92 -4.69 3.59 -11.55
N LEU A 93 -4.76 2.28 -11.78
CA LEU A 93 -4.63 1.63 -13.09
C LEU A 93 -5.99 1.29 -13.73
N GLY A 94 -7.08 1.89 -13.23
CA GLY A 94 -8.42 1.67 -13.77
C GLY A 94 -8.97 0.27 -13.48
N GLU A 95 -9.58 -0.37 -14.47
CA GLU A 95 -10.28 -1.67 -14.40
C GLU A 95 -9.32 -2.86 -14.26
N GLY A 96 -8.47 -2.86 -13.25
CA GLY A 96 -7.52 -3.96 -12.99
C GLY A 96 -8.19 -5.26 -12.54
N GLU A 97 -7.43 -6.36 -12.51
CA GLU A 97 -7.94 -7.67 -12.11
C GLU A 97 -8.44 -7.70 -10.66
N TRP A 98 -7.79 -6.95 -9.77
CA TRP A 98 -8.24 -6.86 -8.38
C TRP A 98 -9.63 -6.21 -8.27
N VAL A 99 -9.92 -5.17 -9.07
CA VAL A 99 -11.23 -4.50 -9.13
C VAL A 99 -12.31 -5.49 -9.54
N LYS A 100 -12.07 -6.26 -10.62
CA LYS A 100 -12.99 -7.28 -11.10
C LYS A 100 -13.21 -8.40 -10.07
N ASN A 101 -12.17 -8.77 -9.33
CA ASN A 101 -12.28 -9.78 -8.28
C ASN A 101 -13.07 -9.25 -7.08
N VAL A 102 -12.86 -8.00 -6.68
CA VAL A 102 -13.62 -7.34 -5.61
C VAL A 102 -15.10 -7.23 -5.99
N ARG A 103 -15.44 -6.78 -7.20
CA ARG A 103 -16.84 -6.72 -7.64
C ARG A 103 -17.54 -8.08 -7.61
N ALA A 104 -16.82 -9.16 -7.92
CA ALA A 104 -17.37 -10.51 -7.92
C ALA A 104 -17.53 -11.10 -6.50
N ARG A 105 -16.77 -10.63 -5.52
CA ARG A 105 -16.72 -11.21 -4.17
C ARG A 105 -17.27 -10.30 -3.08
N GLY A 106 -17.12 -8.99 -3.22
CA GLY A 106 -17.48 -8.01 -2.20
C GLY A 106 -16.59 -8.01 -0.95
N GLU A 107 -15.70 -9.00 -0.82
CA GLU A 107 -14.89 -9.23 0.37
C GLU A 107 -13.41 -9.35 0.03
N ALA A 108 -12.56 -8.90 0.98
CA ALA A 108 -11.12 -9.00 0.90
C ALA A 108 -10.51 -9.02 2.32
N ASP A 109 -9.20 -9.25 2.39
CA ASP A 109 -8.43 -9.06 3.61
C ASP A 109 -7.45 -7.89 3.44
N ILE A 110 -7.45 -6.96 4.39
CA ILE A 110 -6.43 -5.93 4.51
C ILE A 110 -5.35 -6.42 5.47
N ILE A 111 -4.10 -6.33 5.01
CA ILE A 111 -2.90 -6.76 5.73
C ILE A 111 -2.07 -5.53 6.06
N SER A 112 -2.04 -5.16 7.34
CA SER A 112 -1.23 -4.06 7.89
C SER A 112 -0.78 -4.45 9.31
N GLY A 113 0.34 -5.18 9.40
CA GLY A 113 0.78 -5.83 10.63
C GLY A 113 -0.10 -7.01 11.04
N ARG A 114 -1.41 -6.87 10.97
CA ARG A 114 -2.41 -7.92 11.16
C ARG A 114 -3.35 -8.03 9.97
N ARG A 115 -3.95 -9.20 9.79
CA ARG A 115 -4.98 -9.46 8.77
C ARG A 115 -6.35 -9.06 9.32
N ARG A 116 -7.13 -8.32 8.55
CA ARG A 116 -8.51 -7.93 8.87
C ARG A 116 -9.40 -8.20 7.68
N LYS A 117 -10.47 -8.92 7.90
CA LYS A 117 -11.53 -9.06 6.90
C LYS A 117 -12.27 -7.74 6.72
N VAL A 118 -12.53 -7.40 5.48
CA VAL A 118 -13.25 -6.19 5.11
C VAL A 118 -14.27 -6.49 4.02
N LYS A 119 -15.34 -5.72 4.02
CA LYS A 119 -16.24 -5.59 2.89
C LYS A 119 -15.82 -4.38 2.07
N LEU A 120 -15.87 -4.49 0.76
CA LEU A 120 -15.50 -3.41 -0.15
C LEU A 120 -16.74 -3.01 -0.95
N GLU A 121 -17.19 -1.77 -0.77
CA GLU A 121 -18.33 -1.20 -1.49
C GLU A 121 -17.83 -0.21 -2.54
N GLU A 122 -18.23 -0.40 -3.78
CA GLU A 122 -17.85 0.52 -4.84
C GLU A 122 -18.59 1.84 -4.70
N VAL A 123 -17.84 2.93 -4.74
CA VAL A 123 -18.35 4.28 -4.62
C VAL A 123 -18.96 4.72 -5.97
N PRO A 124 -20.16 5.31 -5.99
CA PRO A 124 -20.75 5.90 -7.19
C PRO A 124 -19.82 6.93 -7.84
N ILE A 125 -19.84 7.02 -9.17
CA ILE A 125 -18.90 7.86 -9.95
C ILE A 125 -18.91 9.31 -9.47
N GLU A 126 -20.09 9.84 -9.18
CA GLU A 126 -20.33 11.23 -8.78
C GLU A 126 -19.65 11.59 -7.46
N ARG A 127 -19.38 10.58 -6.62
CA ARG A 127 -18.78 10.77 -5.29
C ARG A 127 -17.28 10.47 -5.26
N ARG A 128 -16.68 10.00 -6.36
CA ARG A 128 -15.26 9.58 -6.40
C ARG A 128 -14.29 10.74 -6.40
N ALA A 129 -14.64 11.88 -7.01
CA ALA A 129 -13.71 12.97 -7.25
C ALA A 129 -12.99 13.51 -6.00
N PRO A 130 -13.65 13.81 -4.86
CA PRO A 130 -12.98 14.29 -3.67
C PRO A 130 -12.05 13.21 -3.08
N ILE A 131 -12.41 11.94 -3.16
CA ILE A 131 -11.59 10.81 -2.68
C ILE A 131 -10.35 10.66 -3.56
N ILE A 132 -10.48 10.76 -4.88
CA ILE A 132 -9.35 10.75 -5.82
C ILE A 132 -8.41 11.92 -5.54
N LYS A 133 -8.95 13.13 -5.28
CA LYS A 133 -8.14 14.29 -4.93
C LYS A 133 -7.30 14.06 -3.67
N GLU A 134 -7.90 13.47 -2.64
CA GLU A 134 -7.18 13.12 -1.42
C GLU A 134 -6.14 12.01 -1.68
N TYR A 135 -6.49 11.00 -2.48
CA TYR A 135 -5.56 9.94 -2.87
C TYR A 135 -4.32 10.50 -3.57
N ILE A 136 -4.48 11.43 -4.52
CA ILE A 136 -3.37 12.05 -5.26
C ILE A 136 -2.45 12.82 -4.30
N ARG A 137 -3.00 13.47 -3.28
CA ARG A 137 -2.22 14.15 -2.25
C ARG A 137 -1.33 13.17 -1.47
N LEU A 138 -1.88 12.00 -1.13
CA LEU A 138 -1.24 10.98 -0.30
C LEU A 138 -0.34 10.03 -1.08
N ALA A 139 -0.60 9.78 -2.36
CA ALA A 139 0.04 8.75 -3.17
C ALA A 139 0.80 9.34 -4.38
N PRO A 140 2.01 9.89 -4.20
CA PRO A 140 2.78 10.48 -5.31
C PRO A 140 2.99 9.50 -6.47
N GLY A 141 3.22 8.21 -6.18
CA GLY A 141 3.40 7.18 -7.20
C GLY A 141 2.15 6.86 -8.03
N GLY A 142 0.96 7.23 -7.55
CA GLY A 142 -0.29 7.07 -8.30
C GLY A 142 -0.54 8.18 -9.33
N ARG A 143 0.06 9.35 -9.14
CA ARG A 143 -0.17 10.55 -9.96
C ARG A 143 0.06 10.33 -11.46
N PRO A 144 1.19 9.77 -11.92
CA PRO A 144 1.42 9.54 -13.34
C PRO A 144 0.38 8.61 -13.98
N HIS A 145 -0.14 7.64 -13.22
CA HIS A 145 -1.12 6.67 -13.71
C HIS A 145 -2.52 7.25 -13.83
N ILE A 146 -2.88 8.18 -12.94
CA ILE A 146 -4.16 8.89 -12.99
C ILE A 146 -4.09 10.09 -13.95
N GLY A 147 -2.88 10.59 -14.25
CA GLY A 147 -2.68 11.77 -15.09
C GLY A 147 -3.00 13.09 -14.37
N LEU A 148 -2.97 13.11 -13.04
CA LEU A 148 -3.27 14.26 -12.20
C LEU A 148 -2.14 14.55 -11.21
N GLY A 149 -2.01 15.82 -10.81
CA GLY A 149 -1.03 16.30 -9.83
C GLY A 149 -1.71 16.91 -8.59
N THR A 150 -0.89 17.36 -7.64
CA THR A 150 -1.37 17.99 -6.40
C THR A 150 -2.12 19.30 -6.63
N THR A 151 -1.86 19.98 -7.75
CA THR A 151 -2.52 21.22 -8.17
C THR A 151 -3.83 20.99 -8.95
N SER A 152 -4.14 19.72 -9.28
CA SER A 152 -5.35 19.38 -10.02
C SER A 152 -6.60 19.78 -9.24
N THR A 153 -7.56 20.34 -9.96
CA THR A 153 -8.84 20.79 -9.40
C THR A 153 -9.79 19.62 -9.12
N LEU A 154 -10.89 19.88 -8.42
CA LEU A 154 -11.94 18.88 -8.24
C LEU A 154 -12.57 18.49 -9.59
N ALA A 155 -12.72 19.46 -10.51
CA ALA A 155 -13.23 19.22 -11.86
C ALA A 155 -12.31 18.26 -12.66
N ASP A 156 -10.99 18.37 -12.48
CA ASP A 156 -10.06 17.44 -13.10
C ASP A 156 -10.25 16.01 -12.55
N CYS A 157 -10.46 15.90 -11.24
CA CYS A 157 -10.74 14.62 -10.59
C CYS A 157 -12.09 14.04 -11.05
N GLN A 158 -13.12 14.87 -11.26
CA GLN A 158 -14.42 14.45 -11.80
C GLN A 158 -14.28 13.86 -13.21
N ARG A 159 -13.44 14.47 -14.04
CA ARG A 159 -13.20 14.03 -15.43
C ARG A 159 -12.58 12.63 -15.50
N VAL A 160 -11.72 12.27 -14.57
CA VAL A 160 -11.05 10.96 -14.53
C VAL A 160 -11.81 9.91 -13.70
N ALA A 161 -12.74 10.32 -12.86
CA ALA A 161 -13.48 9.45 -11.94
C ALA A 161 -14.13 8.21 -12.58
N PRO A 162 -14.69 8.27 -13.81
CA PRO A 162 -15.25 7.10 -14.47
C PRO A 162 -14.21 5.98 -14.70
N ASN A 163 -12.95 6.36 -14.95
CA ASN A 163 -11.88 5.43 -15.29
C ASN A 163 -11.15 4.87 -14.07
N HIS A 164 -11.39 5.43 -12.88
CA HIS A 164 -10.70 5.06 -11.64
C HIS A 164 -11.70 4.60 -10.57
N PRO A 165 -12.00 3.29 -10.52
CA PRO A 165 -12.85 2.71 -9.47
C PRO A 165 -12.34 3.04 -8.07
N VAL A 166 -13.28 3.36 -7.18
CA VAL A 166 -13.02 3.66 -5.78
C VAL A 166 -13.88 2.74 -4.93
N PHE A 167 -13.29 2.17 -3.87
CA PHE A 167 -13.99 1.29 -2.94
C PHE A 167 -13.88 1.80 -1.52
N ARG A 168 -15.02 1.90 -0.84
CA ARG A 168 -15.10 2.14 0.60
C ARG A 168 -14.76 0.86 1.36
N ILE A 169 -13.96 0.99 2.42
CA ILE A 169 -13.56 -0.13 3.27
C ILE A 169 -14.49 -0.21 4.47
N LEU A 170 -15.22 -1.30 4.60
CA LEU A 170 -16.03 -1.62 5.76
C LEU A 170 -15.34 -2.74 6.56
N TYR A 171 -14.78 -2.38 7.71
CA TYR A 171 -14.10 -3.33 8.58
C TYR A 171 -15.12 -4.26 9.25
N GLN A 172 -14.97 -5.58 9.03
CA GLN A 172 -15.76 -6.60 9.72
C GLN A 172 -15.08 -6.89 11.06
N ASN A 173 -15.75 -6.59 12.17
CA ASN A 173 -15.25 -6.80 13.55
C ASN A 173 -14.02 -5.96 13.95
N GLY A 174 -14.27 -4.75 14.39
CA GLY A 174 -13.31 -3.90 15.06
C GLY A 174 -13.94 -2.55 15.38
N PRO A 175 -13.59 -1.91 16.50
CA PRO A 175 -14.22 -0.66 16.90
C PRO A 175 -14.03 0.38 15.81
N THR A 176 -15.12 1.02 15.43
CA THR A 176 -15.12 2.32 14.77
C THR A 176 -14.09 3.19 15.48
N ARG A 177 -13.11 3.72 14.77
CA ARG A 177 -12.22 4.73 15.34
C ARG A 177 -13.09 5.92 15.69
N SER A 178 -13.45 6.03 16.96
CA SER A 178 -13.78 7.33 17.54
C SER A 178 -12.52 8.19 17.48
N HIS A 179 -12.64 9.34 16.86
CA HIS A 179 -11.62 10.39 16.77
C HIS A 179 -11.33 11.00 18.13
#